data_e6198d431c31e7b3354b49438267a9c3
#
_entry.id   e6198d431c31e7b3354b49438267a9c3
#
_cell.length_a   1.000
_cell.length_b   1.000
_cell.length_c   1.000
_cell.angle_alpha   90.00
_cell.angle_beta   90.00
_cell.angle_gamma   90.00
#
_symmetry.space_group_name_H-M   'P 1'
#
loop_
_entity.id
_entity.type
_entity.pdbx_description
1 polymer ?
#
loop_
_entity_poly.entity_id
_entity_poly.type
_entity_poly.pdbx_seq_one_letter_code
_entity_poly.pdbx_strand_id
1 'polypeptide(L)' 'MNLRQLQHFIALAETGSVRQGSAQLNLSQPALSKSIHALEDDLGVVLFERLSRGLRLTPVGAWLLSRSATLLADVQRLR' A
#
# COMPACT_ATOMS: atom_id res chain seq x y z
N MET A 1 -2.21 12.20 0.79
CA MET A 1 -1.22 11.09 0.79
C MET A 1 0.02 11.53 1.54
N ASN A 2 0.59 10.64 2.33
CA ASN A 2 1.84 10.90 3.02
C ASN A 2 2.78 9.70 2.85
N LEU A 3 4.03 9.87 3.26
CA LEU A 3 5.06 8.84 3.07
C LEU A 3 4.70 7.55 3.82
N ARG A 4 4.13 7.66 5.02
CA ARG A 4 3.73 6.49 5.80
C ARG A 4 2.66 5.67 5.07
N GLN A 5 1.65 6.33 4.53
CA GLN A 5 0.61 5.63 3.75
C GLN A 5 1.22 4.96 2.53
N LEU A 6 2.18 5.60 1.89
CA LEU A 6 2.86 5.03 0.74
C LEU A 6 3.63 3.77 1.12
N GLN A 7 4.33 3.79 2.26
CA GLN A 7 5.04 2.62 2.78
C GLN A 7 4.07 1.47 3.09
N HIS A 8 2.92 1.79 3.69
CA HIS A 8 1.87 0.80 3.98
C HIS A 8 1.34 0.19 2.69
N PHE A 9 1.10 1.03 1.68
CA PHE A 9 0.62 0.58 0.38
C PHE A 9 1.62 -0.40 -0.28
N ILE A 10 2.91 -0.05 -0.27
CA ILE A 10 3.95 -0.89 -0.88
C ILE A 10 4.01 -2.24 -0.17
N ALA A 11 4.00 -2.26 1.16
CA ALA A 11 4.04 -3.52 1.92
C ALA A 11 2.82 -4.39 1.62
N LEU A 12 1.63 -3.81 1.53
CA LEU A 12 0.43 -4.57 1.20
C LEU A 12 0.49 -5.10 -0.24
N ALA A 13 0.97 -4.29 -1.17
CA ALA A 13 1.08 -4.69 -2.57
C ALA A 13 2.08 -5.85 -2.73
N GLU A 14 3.19 -5.80 -2.02
CA GLU A 14 4.24 -6.83 -2.12
C GLU A 14 3.81 -8.15 -1.47
N THR A 15 3.06 -8.09 -0.39
CA THR A 15 2.63 -9.33 0.31
C THR A 15 1.33 -9.89 -0.24
N GLY A 16 0.46 -9.04 -0.80
CA GLY A 16 -0.85 -9.46 -1.30
C GLY A 16 -1.82 -9.89 -0.19
N SER A 17 -1.50 -9.58 1.06
CA SER A 17 -2.28 -10.03 2.22
C SER A 17 -2.23 -8.99 3.33
N VAL A 18 -3.41 -8.61 3.83
CA VAL A 18 -3.49 -7.68 4.96
C VAL A 18 -2.80 -8.27 6.19
N ARG A 19 -2.98 -9.57 6.41
CA ARG A 19 -2.35 -10.23 7.55
C ARG A 19 -0.83 -10.16 7.48
N GLN A 20 -0.27 -10.51 6.32
CA GLN A 20 1.19 -10.49 6.15
C GLN A 20 1.75 -9.07 6.12
N GLY A 21 1.06 -8.16 5.45
CA GLY A 21 1.48 -6.76 5.37
C GLY A 21 1.48 -6.10 6.74
N SER A 22 0.43 -6.34 7.54
CA SER A 22 0.35 -5.76 8.88
C SER A 22 1.43 -6.31 9.79
N ALA A 23 1.72 -7.61 9.70
CA ALA A 23 2.80 -8.23 10.48
C ALA A 23 4.15 -7.61 10.12
N GLN A 24 4.42 -7.44 8.83
CA GLN A 24 5.67 -6.84 8.35
C GLN A 24 5.85 -5.40 8.86
N LEU A 25 4.75 -4.68 8.98
CA LEU A 25 4.76 -3.27 9.41
C LEU A 25 4.60 -3.08 10.90
N ASN A 26 4.40 -4.15 11.66
CA ASN A 26 4.08 -4.07 13.09
C ASN A 26 2.81 -3.27 13.35
N LEU A 27 1.81 -3.47 12.50
CA LEU A 27 0.49 -2.84 12.63
C LEU A 27 -0.56 -3.92 12.87
N SER A 28 -1.68 -3.50 13.46
CA SER A 28 -2.86 -4.36 13.46
C SER A 28 -3.48 -4.40 12.05
N GLN A 29 -4.22 -5.45 11.74
CA GLN A 29 -4.90 -5.53 10.45
C GLN A 29 -5.89 -4.38 10.23
N PRO A 30 -6.73 -4.02 11.22
CA PRO A 30 -7.60 -2.85 11.06
C PRO A 30 -6.83 -1.55 10.81
N ALA A 31 -5.67 -1.37 11.45
CA ALA A 31 -4.88 -0.16 11.25
C ALA A 31 -4.34 -0.08 9.81
N LEU A 32 -3.86 -1.20 9.27
CA LEU A 32 -3.39 -1.22 7.89
C LEU A 32 -4.55 -0.96 6.92
N SER A 33 -5.68 -1.64 7.11
CA SER A 33 -6.86 -1.43 6.26
C SER A 33 -7.32 0.02 6.27
N LYS A 34 -7.35 0.63 7.45
CA LYS A 34 -7.75 2.04 7.60
C LYS A 34 -6.79 2.96 6.85
N SER A 35 -5.49 2.70 6.95
CA SER A 35 -4.48 3.50 6.27
C SER A 35 -4.65 3.43 4.75
N ILE A 36 -4.90 2.23 4.22
CA ILE A 36 -5.08 2.04 2.78
C ILE A 36 -6.37 2.72 2.30
N HIS A 37 -7.47 2.57 3.04
CA HIS A 37 -8.72 3.22 2.67
C HIS A 37 -8.60 4.74 2.69
N ALA A 38 -7.87 5.29 3.66
CA ALA A 38 -7.60 6.73 3.71
C ALA A 38 -6.81 7.19 2.49
N LEU A 39 -5.84 6.40 2.06
CA LEU A 39 -5.06 6.70 0.86
C LEU A 39 -5.95 6.65 -0.40
N GLU A 40 -6.78 5.63 -0.51
CA GLU A 40 -7.72 5.53 -1.64
C GLU A 40 -8.68 6.70 -1.68
N ASP A 41 -9.22 7.09 -0.53
CA ASP A 41 -10.15 8.23 -0.45
C ASP A 41 -9.45 9.53 -0.83
N ASP A 42 -8.22 9.72 -0.36
CA ASP A 42 -7.44 10.92 -0.65
C ASP A 42 -7.14 11.04 -2.15
N LEU A 43 -6.84 9.94 -2.80
CA LEU A 43 -6.54 9.91 -4.24
C LEU A 43 -7.78 9.78 -5.11
N GLY A 44 -8.91 9.41 -4.55
CA GLY A 44 -10.15 9.21 -5.29
C GLY A 44 -10.13 8.00 -6.21
N VAL A 45 -9.36 6.97 -5.87
CA VAL A 45 -9.23 5.76 -6.68
C VAL A 45 -9.24 4.51 -5.81
N VAL A 46 -9.53 3.36 -6.43
CA VAL A 46 -9.44 2.06 -5.77
C VAL A 46 -8.10 1.43 -6.18
N LEU A 47 -7.29 1.07 -5.20
CA LEU A 47 -5.95 0.54 -5.43
C LEU A 47 -5.90 -0.99 -5.41
N PHE A 48 -6.82 -1.63 -4.67
CA PHE A 48 -6.85 -3.08 -4.52
C PHE A 48 -8.22 -3.64 -4.80
N GLU A 49 -8.25 -4.82 -5.40
CA GLU A 49 -9.44 -5.64 -5.55
C GLU A 49 -9.35 -6.80 -4.56
N ARG A 50 -10.47 -7.07 -3.86
CA ARG A 50 -10.53 -8.19 -2.94
C ARG A 50 -10.85 -9.46 -3.72
N LEU A 51 -10.00 -10.47 -3.55
CA LEU A 51 -10.18 -11.80 -4.14
C LEU A 51 -10.69 -12.76 -3.08
N SER A 52 -11.07 -13.98 -3.48
CA SER A 52 -11.42 -15.03 -2.52
C SER A 52 -10.22 -15.36 -1.64
N ARG A 53 -9.00 -15.20 -2.15
CA ARG A 53 -7.77 -15.35 -1.39
C ARG A 53 -6.89 -14.15 -1.65
N GLY A 54 -6.74 -13.30 -0.63
CA GLY A 54 -5.85 -12.15 -0.70
C GLY A 54 -6.40 -10.99 -1.52
N LEU A 55 -5.48 -10.22 -2.04
CA LEU A 55 -5.76 -8.97 -2.75
C LEU A 55 -4.98 -8.92 -4.05
N ARG A 56 -5.51 -8.17 -5.01
CA ARG A 56 -4.86 -7.91 -6.27
C ARG A 56 -4.88 -6.41 -6.55
N LEU A 57 -3.80 -5.88 -7.11
CA LEU A 57 -3.75 -4.48 -7.50
C LEU A 57 -4.71 -4.21 -8.67
N THR A 58 -5.40 -3.07 -8.60
CA THR A 58 -6.07 -2.52 -9.78
C THR A 58 -5.02 -1.99 -10.75
N PRO A 59 -5.37 -1.68 -12.02
CA PRO A 59 -4.41 -1.04 -12.93
C PRO A 59 -3.81 0.24 -12.37
N VAL A 60 -4.62 1.08 -11.69
CA VAL A 60 -4.13 2.29 -11.02
C VAL A 60 -3.19 1.93 -9.88
N GLY A 61 -3.53 0.89 -9.12
CA GLY A 61 -2.66 0.41 -8.03
C GLY A 61 -1.31 -0.05 -8.55
N ALA A 62 -1.29 -0.78 -9.66
CA ALA A 62 -0.04 -1.24 -10.27
C ALA A 62 0.81 -0.05 -10.74
N TRP A 63 0.18 0.95 -11.33
CA TRP A 63 0.86 2.17 -11.74
C TRP A 63 1.47 2.89 -10.53
N LEU A 64 0.68 3.06 -9.48
CA LEU A 64 1.15 3.72 -8.27
C LEU A 64 2.30 2.96 -7.63
N LEU A 65 2.24 1.62 -7.61
CA LEU A 65 3.32 0.81 -7.03
C LEU A 65 4.64 1.05 -7.77
N SER A 66 4.62 1.06 -9.10
CA SER A 66 5.84 1.25 -9.87
C SER A 66 6.46 2.64 -9.61
N ARG A 67 5.62 3.66 -9.43
CA ARG A 67 6.10 5.02 -9.14
C ARG A 67 6.54 5.16 -7.68
N SER A 68 5.80 4.55 -6.77
CA SER A 68 6.06 4.66 -5.34
C SER A 68 7.39 4.04 -4.93
N ALA A 69 7.71 2.88 -5.49
CA ALA A 69 8.96 2.20 -5.18
C ALA A 69 10.16 3.05 -5.55
N THR A 70 10.14 3.67 -6.73
CA THR A 70 11.19 4.56 -7.19
C THR A 70 11.29 5.80 -6.30
N LEU A 71 10.15 6.42 -6.00
CA LEU A 71 10.12 7.62 -5.17
C LEU A 71 10.66 7.33 -3.77
N LEU A 72 10.25 6.23 -3.16
CA LEU A 72 10.72 5.85 -1.83
C LEU A 72 12.23 5.60 -1.83
N ALA A 73 12.74 4.92 -2.84
CA ALA A 73 14.17 4.67 -2.98
C ALA A 73 14.94 5.99 -3.11
N ASP A 74 14.42 6.94 -3.88
CA ASP A 74 15.02 8.26 -4.05
C ASP A 74 15.07 9.02 -2.73
N VAL A 75 13.97 8.99 -1.96
CA VAL A 75 13.93 9.64 -0.64
C VAL A 75 14.96 9.02 0.30
N GLN A 76 15.09 7.70 0.30
CA GLN A 76 16.04 7.01 1.17
C GLN A 76 17.48 7.34 0.81
N ARG A 77 17.78 7.57 -0.46
CA ARG A 77 19.13 7.95 -0.89
C ARG A 77 19.51 9.37 -0.46
N LEU A 78 18.54 10.20 -0.12
CA LEU A 78 18.80 11.55 0.38
C LEU A 78 19.25 11.60 1.84
N ARG A 79 19.11 10.50 2.56
CA ARG A 79 19.43 10.44 3.99
C ARG A 79 20.90 10.07 4.25
#